data_575a642c71b0a3987a3502377e97d78b
#
_entry.id   575a642c71b0a3987a3502377e97d78b
#
_cell.length_a   1.000
_cell.length_b   1.000
_cell.length_c   1.000
_cell.angle_alpha   90.00
_cell.angle_beta   90.00
_cell.angle_gamma   90.00
#
_symmetry.space_group_name_H-M   'P 1'
#
loop_
_entity.id
_entity.type
_entity.pdbx_description
1 polymer ?
#
loop_
_entity_poly.entity_id
_entity_poly.type
_entity_poly.pdbx_seq_one_letter_code
_entity_poly.pdbx_strand_id
1 'polypeptide(L)'
;MVLDRIKKVNDIKQLNEEELAELQEEIRDFLVENIAKTGGHLASNLGVIELTMALHLSFDLTRDRIIWDVGHQSYTHKILTGRKLGFATLRQYGGMSGFPKTQEDPADAFNTGHSSTSISAGLGMAQARELTGDNYYVVSVIGDGALTGGMAYEAMNNASRMKTNFIIVLNDNQMSISENVGGMNQYLNSFRTSDAYLDLKDGVTNSLNRIPVVGERMVKRIRNAKSGIKQLFVPGMFFENMGITYLGPVDGTNIKEIRKVLAEAKRVRGPVLVHVRTIKGEGYLPAERHPARFHGTGPFDIDTGVPLYHQEKAHYTDVFSTVMRKMGEREPKVVAITAAMADGTGLKRFKNLFPERFFDVGIAEEHAVTFAAGMAKAGLKPVFAVYSSFLQRAYDQVLHDVCAQNLPVVFAVDRAGLVGKDGATHQGIFDLSYLSSIPNLTVMAPKNKWELSDMLKYAIAAEEPVAIRYPRGEACDLWKDQRAPIQKGCAEVLAEGTEVALFAIGSMVETAWQVRKKLAEKGIPTTVVNARFAMPLDKNCLRKLAESHPLLVTMEENVASGGFGDHVAAFLEEEALHTKALRIAIPDCFVEHGSVGELKKALGLDADSVTEKILAELPEEL
;
A
#
# COMPACT_ATOMS: atom_id res chain seq x y z
N MET A 1 -2.43 26.30 -25.38
CA MET A 1 -2.72 25.84 -24.01
C MET A 1 -1.61 26.33 -23.08
N VAL A 2 -1.96 26.82 -21.91
CA VAL A 2 -1.00 27.28 -20.89
C VAL A 2 -0.15 26.10 -20.41
N LEU A 3 -0.76 24.92 -20.29
CA LEU A 3 -0.09 23.66 -19.93
C LEU A 3 1.11 23.32 -20.84
N ASP A 4 1.10 23.72 -22.10
CA ASP A 4 2.21 23.48 -23.03
C ASP A 4 3.46 24.34 -22.73
N ARG A 5 3.30 25.37 -21.93
CA ARG A 5 4.40 26.24 -21.47
C ARG A 5 5.14 25.67 -20.27
N ILE A 6 4.56 24.69 -19.58
CA ILE A 6 5.17 24.01 -18.43
C ILE A 6 6.09 22.90 -18.93
N LYS A 7 7.40 23.16 -18.94
CA LYS A 7 8.42 22.23 -19.45
C LYS A 7 9.45 21.80 -18.40
N LYS A 8 9.53 22.56 -17.30
CA LYS A 8 10.49 22.29 -16.21
C LYS A 8 9.99 22.90 -14.90
N VAL A 9 10.70 22.55 -13.83
CA VAL A 9 10.50 23.10 -12.48
C VAL A 9 10.47 24.63 -12.53
N ASN A 10 9.55 25.22 -11.75
CA ASN A 10 9.34 26.67 -11.60
C ASN A 10 8.73 27.42 -12.80
N ASP A 11 8.45 26.80 -13.94
CA ASP A 11 7.79 27.48 -15.07
C ASP A 11 6.42 28.07 -14.67
N ILE A 12 5.68 27.41 -13.78
CA ILE A 12 4.40 27.92 -13.25
C ILE A 12 4.52 29.30 -12.61
N LYS A 13 5.69 29.69 -12.10
CA LYS A 13 5.91 31.00 -11.45
C LYS A 13 5.92 32.18 -12.43
N GLN A 14 6.00 31.90 -13.73
CA GLN A 14 5.98 32.90 -14.78
C GLN A 14 4.56 33.25 -15.25
N LEU A 15 3.55 32.52 -14.75
CA LEU A 15 2.16 32.69 -15.14
C LEU A 15 1.46 33.78 -14.30
N ASN A 16 0.58 34.51 -14.94
CA ASN A 16 -0.31 35.45 -14.26
C ASN A 16 -1.56 34.74 -13.68
N GLU A 17 -2.43 35.46 -13.00
CA GLU A 17 -3.59 34.90 -12.31
C GLU A 17 -4.62 34.28 -13.25
N GLU A 18 -4.85 34.83 -14.43
CA GLU A 18 -5.78 34.32 -15.44
C GLU A 18 -5.23 33.03 -16.03
N GLU A 19 -3.92 33.00 -16.36
CA GLU A 19 -3.22 31.82 -16.85
C GLU A 19 -3.16 30.70 -15.79
N LEU A 20 -3.08 31.03 -14.52
CA LEU A 20 -3.13 30.01 -13.44
C LEU A 20 -4.51 29.37 -13.33
N ALA A 21 -5.59 30.12 -13.53
CA ALA A 21 -6.95 29.57 -13.55
C ALA A 21 -7.16 28.67 -14.78
N GLU A 22 -6.67 29.09 -15.98
CA GLU A 22 -6.71 28.26 -17.19
C GLU A 22 -5.87 26.98 -17.00
N LEU A 23 -4.67 27.08 -16.45
CA LEU A 23 -3.80 25.92 -16.21
C LEU A 23 -4.45 24.90 -15.28
N GLN A 24 -5.18 25.32 -14.27
CA GLN A 24 -5.89 24.46 -13.33
C GLN A 24 -6.88 23.56 -14.06
N GLU A 25 -7.72 24.12 -14.93
CA GLU A 25 -8.69 23.35 -15.72
C GLU A 25 -7.99 22.46 -16.76
N GLU A 26 -6.97 22.98 -17.46
CA GLU A 26 -6.20 22.19 -18.42
C GLU A 26 -5.51 20.97 -17.77
N ILE A 27 -5.02 21.09 -16.52
CA ILE A 27 -4.45 19.95 -15.77
C ILE A 27 -5.55 18.95 -15.42
N ARG A 28 -6.74 19.40 -15.01
CA ARG A 28 -7.89 18.56 -14.66
C ARG A 28 -8.31 17.72 -15.86
N ASP A 29 -8.56 18.37 -16.98
CA ASP A 29 -8.94 17.72 -18.24
C ASP A 29 -7.87 16.72 -18.70
N PHE A 30 -6.61 17.15 -18.68
CA PHE A 30 -5.47 16.30 -19.03
C PHE A 30 -5.39 15.03 -18.17
N LEU A 31 -5.60 15.14 -16.85
CA LEU A 31 -5.59 13.98 -15.95
C LEU A 31 -6.76 13.04 -16.24
N VAL A 32 -7.97 13.56 -16.43
CA VAL A 32 -9.15 12.73 -16.75
C VAL A 32 -8.92 11.98 -18.07
N GLU A 33 -8.51 12.67 -19.14
CA GLU A 33 -8.29 12.09 -20.46
C GLU A 33 -7.20 11.01 -20.49
N ASN A 34 -6.07 11.26 -19.81
CA ASN A 34 -4.95 10.31 -19.82
C ASN A 34 -5.22 9.11 -18.92
N ILE A 35 -5.74 9.32 -17.71
CA ILE A 35 -6.02 8.22 -16.79
C ILE A 35 -7.20 7.37 -17.28
N ALA A 36 -8.15 7.94 -18.01
CA ALA A 36 -9.19 7.15 -18.69
C ALA A 36 -8.61 6.11 -19.65
N LYS A 37 -7.46 6.39 -20.27
CA LYS A 37 -6.77 5.48 -21.21
C LYS A 37 -5.81 4.52 -20.52
N THR A 38 -4.99 5.00 -19.58
CA THR A 38 -3.90 4.22 -18.95
C THR A 38 -4.34 3.52 -17.66
N GLY A 39 -5.39 4.02 -17.01
CA GLY A 39 -5.67 3.77 -15.60
C GLY A 39 -4.70 4.55 -14.71
N GLY A 40 -4.99 4.62 -13.43
CA GLY A 40 -4.16 5.32 -12.45
C GLY A 40 -4.94 5.79 -11.22
N HIS A 41 -4.34 6.70 -10.46
CA HIS A 41 -4.91 7.27 -9.24
C HIS A 41 -5.61 8.60 -9.58
N LEU A 42 -6.89 8.56 -10.03
CA LEU A 42 -7.57 9.76 -10.52
C LEU A 42 -8.09 10.64 -9.39
N ALA A 43 -8.96 10.10 -8.53
CA ALA A 43 -9.67 10.91 -7.53
C ALA A 43 -8.74 11.63 -6.55
N SER A 44 -7.64 10.98 -6.15
CA SER A 44 -6.65 11.56 -5.25
C SER A 44 -5.86 12.70 -5.89
N ASN A 45 -5.66 12.68 -7.21
CA ASN A 45 -4.96 13.74 -7.95
C ASN A 45 -5.87 14.92 -8.24
N LEU A 46 -7.11 14.69 -8.64
CA LEU A 46 -8.07 15.77 -8.90
C LEU A 46 -8.29 16.65 -7.67
N GLY A 47 -8.35 16.05 -6.48
CA GLY A 47 -8.57 16.80 -5.23
C GLY A 47 -7.39 17.63 -4.74
N VAL A 48 -6.21 17.55 -5.38
CA VAL A 48 -5.00 18.27 -4.91
C VAL A 48 -4.33 19.11 -6.00
N ILE A 49 -5.01 19.39 -7.11
CA ILE A 49 -4.47 20.22 -8.19
C ILE A 49 -4.05 21.57 -7.65
N GLU A 50 -4.97 22.29 -7.02
CA GLU A 50 -4.78 23.64 -6.50
C GLU A 50 -3.75 23.67 -5.37
N LEU A 51 -3.80 22.70 -4.47
CA LEU A 51 -2.80 22.55 -3.41
C LEU A 51 -1.40 22.35 -4.01
N THR A 52 -1.26 21.50 -5.01
CA THR A 52 0.02 21.23 -5.67
C THR A 52 0.53 22.48 -6.40
N MET A 53 -0.34 23.19 -7.14
CA MET A 53 0.00 24.45 -7.78
C MET A 53 0.46 25.49 -6.74
N ALA A 54 -0.25 25.63 -5.62
CA ALA A 54 0.10 26.56 -4.54
C ALA A 54 1.48 26.22 -3.93
N LEU A 55 1.80 24.95 -3.76
CA LEU A 55 3.12 24.47 -3.31
C LEU A 55 4.21 24.86 -4.30
N HIS A 56 4.04 24.58 -5.59
CA HIS A 56 5.00 24.92 -6.63
C HIS A 56 5.19 26.44 -6.80
N LEU A 57 4.14 27.24 -6.59
CA LEU A 57 4.24 28.71 -6.58
C LEU A 57 4.96 29.23 -5.35
N SER A 58 4.89 28.51 -4.22
CA SER A 58 5.42 28.97 -2.93
C SER A 58 6.86 28.51 -2.67
N PHE A 59 7.29 27.38 -3.23
CA PHE A 59 8.61 26.77 -2.99
C PHE A 59 9.45 26.72 -4.27
N ASP A 60 10.76 26.70 -4.13
CA ASP A 60 11.70 26.55 -5.24
C ASP A 60 12.21 25.09 -5.27
N LEU A 61 11.64 24.25 -6.11
CA LEU A 61 11.94 22.83 -6.14
C LEU A 61 13.34 22.50 -6.71
N THR A 62 14.11 23.48 -7.16
CA THR A 62 15.53 23.27 -7.46
C THR A 62 16.36 23.05 -6.18
N ARG A 63 15.87 23.56 -5.04
CA ARG A 63 16.55 23.46 -3.74
C ARG A 63 15.64 22.97 -2.62
N ASP A 64 14.36 23.43 -2.55
CA ASP A 64 13.41 23.05 -1.51
C ASP A 64 12.94 21.59 -1.72
N ARG A 65 12.53 20.92 -0.66
CA ARG A 65 12.16 19.49 -0.69
C ARG A 65 10.69 19.33 -0.34
N ILE A 66 9.91 18.75 -1.26
CA ILE A 66 8.52 18.33 -1.01
C ILE A 66 8.47 16.81 -1.01
N ILE A 67 7.98 16.23 0.09
CA ILE A 67 7.83 14.78 0.26
C ILE A 67 6.33 14.47 0.27
N TRP A 68 5.90 13.66 -0.69
CA TRP A 68 4.51 13.25 -0.84
C TRP A 68 4.28 11.94 -0.08
N ASP A 69 3.47 11.95 0.97
CA ASP A 69 3.09 10.73 1.68
C ASP A 69 2.30 9.80 0.76
N VAL A 70 2.61 8.49 0.75
CA VAL A 70 2.17 7.56 -0.28
C VAL A 70 2.64 7.95 -1.69
N GLY A 71 2.37 9.17 -2.13
CA GLY A 71 2.80 9.73 -3.41
C GLY A 71 1.86 9.44 -4.59
N HIS A 72 0.75 8.72 -4.38
CA HIS A 72 -0.24 8.43 -5.43
C HIS A 72 -0.98 9.69 -5.92
N GLN A 73 -0.92 10.80 -5.17
CA GLN A 73 -1.50 12.11 -5.49
C GLN A 73 -0.50 13.07 -6.17
N SER A 74 0.63 12.59 -6.68
CA SER A 74 1.73 13.42 -7.20
C SER A 74 1.67 13.70 -8.72
N TYR A 75 0.57 13.39 -9.40
CA TYR A 75 0.53 13.54 -10.86
C TYR A 75 0.62 15.00 -11.32
N THR A 76 -0.07 15.92 -10.64
CA THR A 76 0.07 17.37 -10.88
C THR A 76 1.52 17.82 -10.63
N HIS A 77 2.19 17.29 -9.60
CA HIS A 77 3.61 17.57 -9.37
C HIS A 77 4.49 17.08 -10.56
N LYS A 78 4.23 15.88 -11.09
CA LYS A 78 4.94 15.37 -12.29
C LYS A 78 4.69 16.27 -13.52
N ILE A 79 3.46 16.73 -13.72
CA ILE A 79 3.12 17.67 -14.79
C ILE A 79 3.91 18.98 -14.63
N LEU A 80 3.89 19.57 -13.44
CA LEU A 80 4.52 20.86 -13.14
C LEU A 80 6.06 20.81 -13.11
N THR A 81 6.65 19.63 -13.14
CA THR A 81 8.09 19.41 -13.33
C THR A 81 8.47 19.08 -14.78
N GLY A 82 7.51 19.15 -15.72
CA GLY A 82 7.76 19.00 -17.16
C GLY A 82 7.57 17.58 -17.69
N ARG A 83 7.08 16.63 -16.88
CA ARG A 83 6.91 15.21 -17.25
C ARG A 83 5.57 14.89 -17.92
N LYS A 84 4.85 15.89 -18.47
CA LYS A 84 3.55 15.70 -19.12
C LYS A 84 3.54 14.57 -20.15
N LEU A 85 4.57 14.46 -20.98
CA LEU A 85 4.65 13.44 -22.03
C LEU A 85 4.75 12.01 -21.48
N GLY A 86 5.26 11.81 -20.28
CA GLY A 86 5.35 10.51 -19.62
C GLY A 86 4.00 9.87 -19.29
N PHE A 87 2.90 10.65 -19.28
CA PHE A 87 1.56 10.13 -19.00
C PHE A 87 1.05 9.15 -20.05
N ALA A 88 1.55 9.21 -21.29
CA ALA A 88 1.22 8.23 -22.32
C ALA A 88 1.65 6.79 -21.93
N THR A 89 2.67 6.65 -21.10
CA THR A 89 3.21 5.36 -20.61
C THR A 89 3.11 5.22 -19.09
N LEU A 90 2.21 5.98 -18.48
CA LEU A 90 2.02 5.95 -17.02
C LEU A 90 1.70 4.52 -16.54
N ARG A 91 2.50 4.00 -15.59
CA ARG A 91 2.36 2.67 -14.98
C ARG A 91 2.48 1.50 -15.97
N GLN A 92 3.08 1.72 -17.13
CA GLN A 92 3.42 0.68 -18.12
C GLN A 92 4.89 0.28 -17.98
N TYR A 93 5.24 -0.93 -18.39
CA TYR A 93 6.60 -1.44 -18.31
C TYR A 93 7.59 -0.50 -19.05
N GLY A 94 8.66 -0.08 -18.35
CA GLY A 94 9.62 0.89 -18.88
C GLY A 94 9.13 2.32 -19.00
N GLY A 95 7.89 2.62 -18.57
CA GLY A 95 7.27 3.94 -18.60
C GLY A 95 7.39 4.71 -17.28
N MET A 96 6.59 5.78 -17.15
CA MET A 96 6.57 6.62 -15.96
C MET A 96 5.87 5.95 -14.78
N SER A 97 6.46 6.04 -13.60
CA SER A 97 5.87 5.51 -12.35
C SER A 97 4.62 6.28 -11.91
N GLY A 98 3.69 5.59 -11.28
CA GLY A 98 2.53 6.19 -10.60
C GLY A 98 2.86 6.86 -9.25
N PHE A 99 4.13 6.85 -8.82
CA PHE A 99 4.62 7.41 -7.56
C PHE A 99 5.86 8.28 -7.82
N PRO A 100 6.23 9.19 -6.89
CA PRO A 100 7.48 9.92 -6.98
C PRO A 100 8.69 8.98 -7.01
N LYS A 101 9.64 9.26 -7.89
CA LYS A 101 10.90 8.54 -8.02
C LYS A 101 12.06 9.49 -8.28
N THR A 102 13.04 9.49 -7.40
CA THR A 102 14.25 10.31 -7.50
C THR A 102 15.05 10.02 -8.79
N GLN A 103 14.89 8.81 -9.34
CA GLN A 103 15.51 8.42 -10.62
C GLN A 103 14.80 9.01 -11.85
N GLU A 104 13.51 9.41 -11.71
CA GLU A 104 12.78 10.07 -12.79
C GLU A 104 13.07 11.58 -12.85
N ASP A 105 13.12 12.23 -11.69
CA ASP A 105 13.34 13.69 -11.62
C ASP A 105 13.91 14.08 -10.24
N PRO A 106 14.91 14.99 -10.19
CA PRO A 106 15.46 15.50 -8.92
C PRO A 106 14.45 16.23 -8.03
N ALA A 107 13.33 16.72 -8.59
CA ALA A 107 12.25 17.34 -7.83
C ALA A 107 11.43 16.34 -7.01
N ASP A 108 11.52 15.05 -7.32
CA ASP A 108 11.01 13.96 -6.47
C ASP A 108 11.98 13.76 -5.30
N ALA A 109 11.82 14.51 -4.22
CA ALA A 109 12.78 14.57 -3.11
C ALA A 109 12.97 13.23 -2.38
N PHE A 110 11.99 12.32 -2.44
CA PHE A 110 12.01 11.03 -1.77
C PHE A 110 11.11 10.01 -2.49
N ASN A 111 11.59 8.78 -2.65
CA ASN A 111 10.77 7.69 -3.19
C ASN A 111 9.70 7.30 -2.16
N THR A 112 8.43 7.34 -2.55
CA THR A 112 7.31 6.98 -1.70
C THR A 112 6.42 5.92 -2.36
N GLY A 113 5.52 5.34 -1.61
CA GLY A 113 4.58 4.29 -2.03
C GLY A 113 3.74 3.81 -0.85
N HIS A 114 4.36 3.64 0.32
CA HIS A 114 3.69 3.32 1.57
C HIS A 114 3.32 4.59 2.35
N SER A 115 2.26 4.52 3.15
CA SER A 115 1.75 5.64 3.94
C SER A 115 2.59 5.96 5.17
N SER A 116 2.37 7.16 5.72
CA SER A 116 2.80 7.59 7.06
C SER A 116 4.31 7.80 7.22
N THR A 117 5.08 7.83 6.13
CA THR A 117 6.55 7.95 6.16
C THR A 117 7.05 9.38 5.91
N SER A 118 6.21 10.24 5.32
CA SER A 118 6.64 11.57 4.85
C SER A 118 7.12 12.49 5.97
N ILE A 119 6.45 12.47 7.13
CA ILE A 119 6.83 13.32 8.27
C ILE A 119 8.20 12.88 8.80
N SER A 120 8.45 11.58 8.94
CA SER A 120 9.74 11.05 9.39
C SER A 120 10.87 11.40 8.42
N ALA A 121 10.66 11.19 7.11
CA ALA A 121 11.64 11.52 6.07
C ALA A 121 11.92 13.03 6.03
N GLY A 122 10.87 13.86 6.09
CA GLY A 122 10.99 15.31 6.12
C GLY A 122 11.70 15.83 7.37
N LEU A 123 11.40 15.25 8.53
CA LEU A 123 12.07 15.57 9.78
C LEU A 123 13.57 15.28 9.69
N GLY A 124 13.93 14.12 9.13
CA GLY A 124 15.33 13.76 8.88
C GLY A 124 16.04 14.74 7.96
N MET A 125 15.40 15.16 6.84
CA MET A 125 15.95 16.15 5.92
C MET A 125 16.09 17.54 6.58
N ALA A 126 15.08 17.95 7.37
CA ALA A 126 15.14 19.23 8.09
C ALA A 126 16.26 19.25 9.15
N GLN A 127 16.48 18.12 9.82
CA GLN A 127 17.58 17.97 10.77
C GLN A 127 18.96 17.95 10.07
N ALA A 128 19.06 17.26 8.92
CA ALA A 128 20.27 17.28 8.11
C ALA A 128 20.62 18.70 7.65
N ARG A 129 19.64 19.46 7.15
CA ARG A 129 19.79 20.87 6.77
C ARG A 129 20.40 21.71 7.90
N GLU A 130 19.96 21.52 9.14
CA GLU A 130 20.52 22.24 10.30
C GLU A 130 22.00 21.90 10.52
N LEU A 131 22.32 20.61 10.43
CA LEU A 131 23.69 20.12 10.67
C LEU A 131 24.67 20.56 9.57
N THR A 132 24.19 20.63 8.31
CA THR A 132 25.02 21.06 7.17
C THR A 132 25.07 22.58 7.01
N GLY A 133 24.18 23.33 7.69
CA GLY A 133 24.07 24.78 7.53
C GLY A 133 23.41 25.23 6.24
N ASP A 134 22.70 24.33 5.56
CA ASP A 134 22.01 24.61 4.31
C ASP A 134 20.75 25.47 4.53
N ASN A 135 20.30 26.12 3.46
CA ASN A 135 19.14 27.00 3.49
C ASN A 135 18.10 26.58 2.45
N TYR A 136 17.25 25.63 2.79
CA TYR A 136 16.09 25.19 1.98
C TYR A 136 14.90 24.84 2.87
N TYR A 137 13.70 24.90 2.33
CA TYR A 137 12.51 24.45 3.03
C TYR A 137 12.28 22.96 2.85
N VAL A 138 11.72 22.31 3.88
CA VAL A 138 11.26 20.93 3.84
C VAL A 138 9.78 20.90 4.12
N VAL A 139 9.02 20.30 3.22
CA VAL A 139 7.56 20.19 3.28
C VAL A 139 7.17 18.72 3.16
N SER A 140 6.45 18.19 4.13
CA SER A 140 5.82 16.87 4.07
C SER A 140 4.33 17.03 3.82
N VAL A 141 3.82 16.46 2.72
CA VAL A 141 2.39 16.48 2.39
C VAL A 141 1.81 15.13 2.77
N ILE A 142 0.91 15.10 3.75
CA ILE A 142 0.31 13.88 4.29
C ILE A 142 -1.21 13.95 4.22
N GLY A 143 -1.86 12.86 3.81
CA GLY A 143 -3.32 12.73 3.86
C GLY A 143 -3.82 12.39 5.27
N ASP A 144 -5.06 12.76 5.56
CA ASP A 144 -5.75 12.48 6.82
C ASP A 144 -5.82 10.97 7.13
N GLY A 145 -6.00 10.13 6.11
CA GLY A 145 -5.92 8.66 6.26
C GLY A 145 -4.52 8.19 6.67
N ALA A 146 -3.47 8.70 6.03
CA ALA A 146 -2.09 8.34 6.35
C ALA A 146 -1.64 8.86 7.72
N LEU A 147 -2.27 9.94 8.21
CA LEU A 147 -2.02 10.48 9.56
C LEU A 147 -2.49 9.50 10.66
N THR A 148 -3.31 8.50 10.36
CA THR A 148 -3.74 7.48 11.34
C THR A 148 -2.66 6.44 11.64
N GLY A 149 -1.60 6.35 10.85
CA GLY A 149 -0.50 5.40 11.06
C GLY A 149 0.41 5.78 12.23
N GLY A 150 0.87 4.77 12.98
CA GLY A 150 1.70 4.96 14.19
C GLY A 150 2.97 5.77 13.92
N MET A 151 3.67 5.51 12.82
CA MET A 151 4.90 6.24 12.46
C MET A 151 4.67 7.76 12.30
N ALA A 152 3.49 8.21 11.82
CA ALA A 152 3.18 9.63 11.75
C ALA A 152 3.11 10.27 13.15
N TYR A 153 2.54 9.56 14.15
CA TYR A 153 2.52 10.04 15.54
C TYR A 153 3.92 10.05 16.16
N GLU A 154 4.72 9.02 15.92
CA GLU A 154 6.12 8.96 16.37
C GLU A 154 6.92 10.14 15.82
N ALA A 155 6.76 10.43 14.51
CA ALA A 155 7.42 11.54 13.87
C ALA A 155 6.96 12.90 14.43
N MET A 156 5.64 13.10 14.61
CA MET A 156 5.11 14.34 15.22
C MET A 156 5.59 14.52 16.66
N ASN A 157 5.64 13.45 17.45
CA ASN A 157 6.18 13.48 18.82
C ASN A 157 7.65 13.93 18.84
N ASN A 158 8.46 13.48 17.87
CA ASN A 158 9.84 13.91 17.73
C ASN A 158 9.96 15.33 17.15
N ALA A 159 9.10 15.71 16.20
CA ALA A 159 9.08 17.04 15.59
C ALA A 159 8.91 18.16 16.64
N SER A 160 8.17 17.91 17.70
CA SER A 160 7.95 18.85 18.81
C SER A 160 9.23 19.40 19.45
N ARG A 161 10.34 18.67 19.32
CA ARG A 161 11.66 19.06 19.87
C ARG A 161 12.47 19.95 18.94
N MET A 162 12.03 20.14 17.69
CA MET A 162 12.74 20.96 16.71
C MET A 162 12.63 22.45 17.00
N LYS A 163 13.71 23.15 16.74
CA LYS A 163 13.78 24.62 16.82
C LYS A 163 13.87 25.29 15.46
N THR A 164 13.89 24.49 14.41
CA THR A 164 14.00 24.92 13.01
C THR A 164 12.69 24.72 12.27
N ASN A 165 12.47 25.49 11.20
CA ASN A 165 11.27 25.39 10.38
C ASN A 165 11.16 24.00 9.72
N PHE A 166 10.03 23.36 9.91
CA PHE A 166 9.60 22.15 9.22
C PHE A 166 8.09 22.24 8.96
N ILE A 167 7.67 22.12 7.70
CA ILE A 167 6.28 22.30 7.30
C ILE A 167 5.62 20.95 7.04
N ILE A 168 4.52 20.69 7.72
CA ILE A 168 3.65 19.54 7.50
C ILE A 168 2.37 20.06 6.87
N VAL A 169 2.02 19.63 5.67
CA VAL A 169 0.75 19.97 5.01
C VAL A 169 -0.19 18.77 5.17
N LEU A 170 -1.21 18.96 5.98
CA LEU A 170 -2.28 17.98 6.16
C LEU A 170 -3.35 18.20 5.08
N ASN A 171 -3.45 17.26 4.15
CA ASN A 171 -4.50 17.20 3.15
C ASN A 171 -5.69 16.41 3.70
N ASP A 172 -6.72 17.12 4.15
CA ASP A 172 -7.93 16.52 4.74
C ASP A 172 -9.07 16.46 3.72
N ASN A 173 -9.38 15.25 3.25
CA ASN A 173 -10.51 14.97 2.38
C ASN A 173 -11.47 13.90 2.94
N GLN A 174 -11.29 13.48 4.20
CA GLN A 174 -12.07 12.46 4.94
C GLN A 174 -11.93 11.03 4.42
N MET A 175 -11.06 10.77 3.49
CA MET A 175 -11.00 9.48 2.82
C MET A 175 -9.57 8.97 2.67
N SER A 176 -9.38 7.72 3.04
CA SER A 176 -8.29 6.86 2.53
C SER A 176 -8.73 6.16 1.23
N ILE A 177 -8.65 4.85 1.13
CA ILE A 177 -9.35 4.08 0.08
C ILE A 177 -10.86 4.09 0.36
N SER A 178 -11.26 3.95 1.62
CA SER A 178 -12.62 4.10 2.15
C SER A 178 -12.69 5.29 3.10
N GLU A 179 -13.86 5.56 3.67
CA GLU A 179 -14.02 6.58 4.72
C GLU A 179 -13.08 6.28 5.90
N ASN A 180 -12.46 7.34 6.41
CA ASN A 180 -11.54 7.22 7.54
C ASN A 180 -12.29 6.85 8.83
N VAL A 181 -11.62 6.09 9.69
CA VAL A 181 -12.16 5.63 10.97
C VAL A 181 -11.38 6.19 12.16
N GLY A 182 -11.97 6.08 13.36
CA GLY A 182 -11.30 6.38 14.62
C GLY A 182 -11.38 7.82 15.12
N GLY A 183 -10.78 8.06 16.29
CA GLY A 183 -10.88 9.32 17.01
C GLY A 183 -10.23 10.51 16.31
N MET A 184 -9.16 10.29 15.54
CA MET A 184 -8.51 11.34 14.77
C MET A 184 -9.44 11.86 13.67
N ASN A 185 -10.15 10.97 12.96
CA ASN A 185 -11.14 11.39 11.98
C ASN A 185 -12.28 12.20 12.62
N GLN A 186 -12.78 11.74 13.79
CA GLN A 186 -13.80 12.50 14.54
C GLN A 186 -13.27 13.88 14.96
N TYR A 187 -12.01 13.95 15.39
CA TYR A 187 -11.36 15.20 15.75
C TYR A 187 -11.26 16.16 14.57
N LEU A 188 -10.80 15.71 13.41
CA LEU A 188 -10.71 16.52 12.19
C LEU A 188 -12.11 16.96 11.70
N ASN A 189 -13.11 16.07 11.78
CA ASN A 189 -14.49 16.39 11.39
C ASN A 189 -15.14 17.44 12.28
N SER A 190 -14.77 17.53 13.56
CA SER A 190 -15.31 18.58 14.46
C SER A 190 -14.98 20.00 13.99
N PHE A 191 -13.94 20.17 13.16
CA PHE A 191 -13.56 21.47 12.59
C PHE A 191 -14.46 21.93 11.44
N ARG A 192 -15.18 21.01 10.80
CA ARG A 192 -16.04 21.29 9.65
C ARG A 192 -17.42 21.83 10.07
N THR A 193 -17.85 21.49 11.27
CA THR A 193 -19.18 21.85 11.78
C THR A 193 -19.24 23.16 12.56
N SER A 194 -18.10 23.82 12.77
CA SER A 194 -18.05 25.04 13.57
C SER A 194 -17.82 26.29 12.71
N ASP A 195 -18.84 26.74 11.94
CA ASP A 195 -18.86 28.11 11.35
C ASP A 195 -18.70 29.18 12.44
N ALA A 196 -19.13 28.90 13.67
CA ALA A 196 -18.92 29.72 14.85
C ALA A 196 -17.44 30.01 15.21
N TYR A 197 -16.48 29.21 14.72
CA TYR A 197 -15.07 29.43 15.02
C TYR A 197 -14.43 30.51 14.13
N LEU A 198 -14.81 30.57 12.86
CA LEU A 198 -14.31 31.62 11.95
C LEU A 198 -14.79 33.00 12.43
N ASP A 199 -16.04 33.10 12.84
CA ASP A 199 -16.61 34.32 13.42
C ASP A 199 -15.97 34.73 14.76
N LEU A 200 -15.60 33.74 15.60
CA LEU A 200 -14.96 33.97 16.90
C LEU A 200 -13.48 34.42 16.73
N LYS A 201 -12.76 33.82 15.78
CA LYS A 201 -11.34 34.16 15.49
C LYS A 201 -11.24 35.58 14.93
N ASP A 202 -12.10 35.98 14.02
CA ASP A 202 -12.14 37.33 13.46
C ASP A 202 -12.62 38.34 14.51
N GLY A 203 -13.57 37.97 15.34
CA GLY A 203 -14.03 38.79 16.46
C GLY A 203 -12.98 39.02 17.54
N VAL A 204 -12.23 37.99 17.91
CA VAL A 204 -11.16 38.03 18.93
C VAL A 204 -9.91 38.74 18.38
N THR A 205 -9.52 38.49 17.15
CA THR A 205 -8.34 39.12 16.52
C THR A 205 -8.59 40.61 16.29
N ASN A 206 -9.78 40.98 15.86
CA ASN A 206 -10.17 42.41 15.69
C ASN A 206 -10.37 43.14 17.01
N SER A 207 -10.79 42.46 18.07
CA SER A 207 -10.95 43.05 19.41
C SER A 207 -9.61 43.19 20.14
N LEU A 208 -8.66 42.28 19.99
CA LEU A 208 -7.32 42.34 20.60
C LEU A 208 -6.44 43.42 19.95
N ASN A 209 -6.62 43.70 18.65
CA ASN A 209 -5.89 44.74 17.94
C ASN A 209 -6.37 46.16 18.30
N ARG A 210 -7.47 46.31 19.03
CA ARG A 210 -8.05 47.61 19.46
C ARG A 210 -7.73 48.00 20.90
N ILE A 211 -7.00 47.19 21.68
CA ILE A 211 -6.67 47.48 23.09
C ILE A 211 -5.17 47.73 23.22
N PRO A 212 -4.72 48.96 23.46
CA PRO A 212 -3.33 49.24 23.76
C PRO A 212 -2.99 48.83 25.21
N VAL A 213 -1.95 48.02 25.36
CA VAL A 213 -1.18 47.87 26.61
C VAL A 213 -1.85 47.13 27.79
N VAL A 214 -2.46 45.96 27.62
CA VAL A 214 -2.80 45.10 28.79
C VAL A 214 -2.53 43.57 28.52
N GLY A 215 -1.61 43.26 27.63
CA GLY A 215 -1.51 41.90 27.04
C GLY A 215 -1.11 40.75 28.00
N GLU A 216 -0.03 40.85 28.75
CA GLU A 216 0.58 39.64 29.36
C GLU A 216 -0.08 39.16 30.67
N ARG A 217 -0.63 40.03 31.48
CA ARG A 217 -1.30 39.64 32.73
C ARG A 217 -2.72 39.10 32.51
N MET A 218 -3.40 39.55 31.46
CA MET A 218 -4.74 39.06 31.11
C MET A 218 -4.70 37.73 30.39
N VAL A 219 -3.71 37.49 29.54
CA VAL A 219 -3.44 36.21 28.91
C VAL A 219 -3.14 35.13 29.97
N LYS A 220 -2.40 35.46 31.03
CA LYS A 220 -2.15 34.54 32.15
C LYS A 220 -3.40 34.25 32.98
N ARG A 221 -4.33 35.22 33.17
CA ARG A 221 -5.61 34.99 33.85
C ARG A 221 -6.62 34.24 33.02
N ILE A 222 -6.69 34.44 31.72
CA ILE A 222 -7.51 33.67 30.78
C ILE A 222 -7.01 32.21 30.71
N ARG A 223 -5.69 32.00 30.75
CA ARG A 223 -5.08 30.70 30.82
C ARG A 223 -5.44 29.92 32.10
N ASN A 224 -5.61 30.60 33.21
CA ASN A 224 -6.00 29.98 34.49
C ASN A 224 -7.53 29.88 34.70
N ALA A 225 -8.35 30.67 33.98
CA ALA A 225 -9.81 30.56 33.97
C ALA A 225 -10.32 29.40 33.08
N LYS A 226 -9.45 28.82 32.25
CA LYS A 226 -9.77 27.69 31.35
C LYS A 226 -10.06 26.37 32.08
N SER A 227 -9.85 26.27 33.40
CA SER A 227 -10.20 25.08 34.16
C SER A 227 -11.71 24.90 34.43
N GLY A 228 -12.55 25.89 34.09
CA GLY A 228 -14.00 25.88 34.32
C GLY A 228 -14.87 25.78 33.07
N ILE A 229 -14.32 25.99 31.87
CA ILE A 229 -15.04 25.85 30.61
C ILE A 229 -14.63 24.54 29.96
N LYS A 230 -15.25 23.45 30.40
CA LYS A 230 -15.17 22.16 29.73
C LYS A 230 -15.72 22.31 28.32
N GLN A 231 -14.88 21.96 27.33
CA GLN A 231 -15.27 21.59 25.96
C GLN A 231 -15.68 22.72 25.00
N LEU A 232 -14.85 23.73 24.83
CA LEU A 232 -14.71 24.30 23.50
C LEU A 232 -13.54 23.56 22.82
N PHE A 233 -13.85 22.62 21.92
CA PHE A 233 -12.87 22.01 21.03
C PHE A 233 -12.33 23.12 20.11
N VAL A 234 -11.20 23.71 20.47
CA VAL A 234 -10.50 24.66 19.60
C VAL A 234 -9.75 23.84 18.55
N PRO A 235 -10.01 24.03 17.25
CA PRO A 235 -9.25 23.40 16.18
C PRO A 235 -7.73 23.51 16.42
N GLY A 236 -7.00 22.43 16.16
CA GLY A 236 -5.54 22.44 16.28
C GLY A 236 -4.97 22.21 17.67
N MET A 237 -5.78 22.22 18.74
CA MET A 237 -5.27 22.02 20.12
C MET A 237 -4.43 20.75 20.30
N PHE A 238 -4.77 19.67 19.61
CA PHE A 238 -3.99 18.44 19.66
C PHE A 238 -2.54 18.69 19.19
N PHE A 239 -2.38 19.31 18.04
CA PHE A 239 -1.06 19.60 17.44
C PHE A 239 -0.30 20.65 18.26
N GLU A 240 -0.98 21.70 18.72
CA GLU A 240 -0.36 22.74 19.55
C GLU A 240 0.09 22.22 20.92
N ASN A 241 -0.69 21.32 21.52
CA ASN A 241 -0.29 20.67 22.76
C ASN A 241 0.92 19.72 22.56
N MET A 242 1.11 19.21 21.35
CA MET A 242 2.33 18.49 20.96
C MET A 242 3.50 19.42 20.60
N GLY A 243 3.35 20.75 20.65
CA GLY A 243 4.40 21.72 20.31
C GLY A 243 4.53 21.99 18.80
N ILE A 244 3.53 21.62 18.00
CA ILE A 244 3.47 21.88 16.56
C ILE A 244 2.50 23.07 16.33
N THR A 245 2.99 24.15 15.74
CA THR A 245 2.13 25.30 15.39
C THR A 245 1.07 24.88 14.38
N TYR A 246 -0.19 25.20 14.65
CA TYR A 246 -1.29 24.86 13.75
C TYR A 246 -1.78 26.08 12.98
N LEU A 247 -1.88 25.97 11.65
CA LEU A 247 -2.42 26.97 10.74
C LEU A 247 -3.54 26.35 9.90
N GLY A 248 -4.70 26.99 9.88
CA GLY A 248 -5.85 26.51 9.11
C GLY A 248 -7.09 26.26 9.99
N PRO A 249 -8.09 25.48 9.50
CA PRO A 249 -8.13 24.91 8.15
C PRO A 249 -8.36 25.96 7.06
N VAL A 250 -7.78 25.74 5.87
CA VAL A 250 -7.96 26.59 4.69
C VAL A 250 -8.65 25.80 3.58
N ASP A 251 -9.33 26.52 2.69
CA ASP A 251 -9.97 25.94 1.51
C ASP A 251 -8.91 25.48 0.49
N GLY A 252 -8.91 24.19 0.20
CA GLY A 252 -7.97 23.54 -0.71
C GLY A 252 -8.19 23.87 -2.18
N THR A 253 -9.32 24.47 -2.56
CA THR A 253 -9.61 24.93 -3.93
C THR A 253 -9.11 26.35 -4.17
N ASN A 254 -8.73 27.09 -3.11
CA ASN A 254 -8.31 28.49 -3.19
C ASN A 254 -6.77 28.64 -3.13
N ILE A 255 -6.13 28.68 -4.29
CA ILE A 255 -4.67 28.83 -4.43
C ILE A 255 -4.14 30.05 -3.66
N LYS A 256 -4.86 31.19 -3.67
CA LYS A 256 -4.40 32.43 -3.00
C LYS A 256 -4.38 32.28 -1.48
N GLU A 257 -5.40 31.65 -0.90
CA GLU A 257 -5.46 31.39 0.55
C GLU A 257 -4.39 30.41 0.98
N ILE A 258 -4.21 29.31 0.24
CA ILE A 258 -3.16 28.33 0.52
C ILE A 258 -1.78 29.01 0.49
N ARG A 259 -1.48 29.81 -0.54
CA ARG A 259 -0.20 30.53 -0.65
C ARG A 259 0.02 31.52 0.52
N LYS A 260 -1.04 32.19 0.96
CA LYS A 260 -0.96 33.12 2.12
C LYS A 260 -0.55 32.35 3.38
N VAL A 261 -1.19 31.22 3.67
CA VAL A 261 -0.89 30.42 4.86
C VAL A 261 0.49 29.73 4.75
N LEU A 262 0.90 29.29 3.56
CA LEU A 262 2.26 28.79 3.34
C LEU A 262 3.33 29.87 3.57
N ALA A 263 3.04 31.12 3.22
CA ALA A 263 3.93 32.26 3.51
C ALA A 263 4.05 32.53 5.02
N GLU A 264 2.97 32.33 5.78
CA GLU A 264 2.99 32.39 7.26
C GLU A 264 3.78 31.22 7.83
N ALA A 265 3.54 29.99 7.32
CA ALA A 265 4.25 28.78 7.75
C ALA A 265 5.78 28.88 7.58
N LYS A 266 6.26 29.52 6.54
CA LYS A 266 7.69 29.80 6.31
C LYS A 266 8.34 30.65 7.40
N ARG A 267 7.57 31.49 8.10
CA ARG A 267 8.07 32.39 9.17
C ARG A 267 8.10 31.74 10.54
N VAL A 268 7.44 30.60 10.70
CA VAL A 268 7.39 29.87 11.98
C VAL A 268 8.76 29.28 12.28
N ARG A 269 9.26 29.54 13.48
CA ARG A 269 10.47 28.88 13.99
C ARG A 269 10.05 27.60 14.73
N GLY A 270 10.23 26.47 14.11
CA GLY A 270 9.79 25.16 14.62
C GLY A 270 8.87 24.44 13.64
N PRO A 271 8.33 23.28 14.04
CA PRO A 271 7.40 22.53 13.24
C PRO A 271 6.06 23.25 13.14
N VAL A 272 5.49 23.26 11.94
CA VAL A 272 4.20 23.86 11.66
C VAL A 272 3.34 22.94 10.81
N LEU A 273 2.08 22.76 11.20
CA LEU A 273 1.10 21.99 10.43
C LEU A 273 0.12 22.97 9.75
N VAL A 274 0.08 22.89 8.43
CA VAL A 274 -0.88 23.61 7.58
C VAL A 274 -2.01 22.65 7.23
N HIS A 275 -3.20 22.91 7.74
CA HIS A 275 -4.37 22.06 7.49
C HIS A 275 -5.14 22.60 6.27
N VAL A 276 -5.23 21.78 5.21
CA VAL A 276 -5.90 22.11 3.95
C VAL A 276 -7.05 21.15 3.73
N ARG A 277 -8.26 21.67 3.55
CA ARG A 277 -9.45 20.86 3.23
C ARG A 277 -9.61 20.75 1.72
N THR A 278 -9.68 19.54 1.21
CA THR A 278 -9.86 19.25 -0.21
C THR A 278 -11.06 18.34 -0.46
N ILE A 279 -11.43 18.15 -1.71
CA ILE A 279 -12.52 17.26 -2.13
C ILE A 279 -11.92 16.21 -3.05
N LYS A 280 -11.99 14.95 -2.64
CA LYS A 280 -11.47 13.83 -3.44
C LYS A 280 -12.28 13.65 -4.71
N GLY A 281 -11.65 13.75 -5.89
CA GLY A 281 -12.32 13.66 -7.18
C GLY A 281 -12.86 14.97 -7.75
N GLU A 282 -12.55 16.11 -7.12
CA GLU A 282 -13.00 17.48 -7.45
C GLU A 282 -13.00 17.75 -8.96
N GLY A 283 -14.15 18.27 -9.47
CA GLY A 283 -14.33 18.66 -10.86
C GLY A 283 -14.58 17.51 -11.85
N TYR A 284 -14.68 16.25 -11.38
CA TYR A 284 -15.12 15.14 -12.21
C TYR A 284 -16.21 14.33 -11.48
N LEU A 285 -17.47 14.60 -11.85
CA LEU A 285 -18.65 14.09 -11.15
C LEU A 285 -18.65 12.56 -10.86
N PRO A 286 -18.24 11.66 -11.80
CA PRO A 286 -18.13 10.24 -11.48
C PRO A 286 -17.13 9.93 -10.36
N ALA A 287 -16.02 10.67 -10.26
CA ALA A 287 -15.03 10.48 -9.21
C ALA A 287 -15.48 11.07 -7.86
N GLU A 288 -16.20 12.19 -7.86
CA GLU A 288 -16.81 12.76 -6.65
C GLU A 288 -17.85 11.83 -6.04
N ARG A 289 -18.69 11.20 -6.89
CA ARG A 289 -19.73 10.27 -6.44
C ARG A 289 -19.18 8.92 -5.97
N HIS A 290 -18.06 8.47 -6.56
CA HIS A 290 -17.47 7.16 -6.30
C HIS A 290 -15.94 7.25 -6.09
N PRO A 291 -15.45 8.03 -5.10
CA PRO A 291 -14.02 8.32 -4.95
C PRO A 291 -13.19 7.06 -4.64
N ALA A 292 -13.76 6.06 -3.98
CA ALA A 292 -13.10 4.77 -3.72
C ALA A 292 -12.80 4.00 -5.02
N ARG A 293 -13.71 4.04 -6.00
CA ARG A 293 -13.52 3.40 -7.31
C ARG A 293 -12.39 4.06 -8.11
N PHE A 294 -12.32 5.40 -8.06
CA PHE A 294 -11.30 6.18 -8.76
C PHE A 294 -10.04 6.43 -7.94
N HIS A 295 -9.94 5.80 -6.75
CA HIS A 295 -8.68 5.81 -5.99
C HIS A 295 -7.56 5.09 -6.75
N GLY A 296 -7.86 3.95 -7.40
CA GLY A 296 -6.95 3.24 -8.28
C GLY A 296 -7.77 2.54 -9.37
N THR A 297 -7.97 3.20 -10.50
CA THR A 297 -8.84 2.71 -11.58
C THR A 297 -8.06 2.10 -12.73
N GLY A 298 -8.66 1.14 -13.43
CA GLY A 298 -8.28 0.77 -14.79
C GLY A 298 -8.79 1.78 -15.82
N PRO A 299 -8.61 1.54 -17.13
CA PRO A 299 -9.23 2.33 -18.19
C PRO A 299 -10.75 2.37 -18.07
N PHE A 300 -11.34 3.54 -18.35
CA PHE A 300 -12.78 3.77 -18.21
C PHE A 300 -13.30 4.73 -19.28
N ASP A 301 -14.60 4.71 -19.52
CA ASP A 301 -15.30 5.66 -20.38
C ASP A 301 -15.46 7.01 -19.64
N ILE A 302 -15.04 8.10 -20.28
CA ILE A 302 -14.97 9.43 -19.63
C ILE A 302 -16.36 9.95 -19.27
N ASP A 303 -17.36 9.77 -20.13
CA ASP A 303 -18.68 10.37 -19.94
C ASP A 303 -19.45 9.69 -18.82
N THR A 304 -19.31 8.37 -18.70
CA THR A 304 -20.05 7.56 -17.74
C THR A 304 -19.25 7.15 -16.51
N GLY A 305 -17.91 7.21 -16.59
CA GLY A 305 -16.99 6.68 -15.58
C GLY A 305 -17.03 5.14 -15.47
N VAL A 306 -17.62 4.42 -16.41
CA VAL A 306 -17.72 2.95 -16.39
C VAL A 306 -16.40 2.33 -16.86
N PRO A 307 -15.85 1.28 -16.18
CA PRO A 307 -14.67 0.58 -16.66
C PRO A 307 -14.86 0.01 -18.06
N LEU A 308 -13.83 0.14 -18.91
CA LEU A 308 -13.84 -0.45 -20.26
C LEU A 308 -13.68 -1.98 -20.23
N TYR A 309 -13.06 -2.51 -19.18
CA TYR A 309 -12.85 -3.95 -19.02
C TYR A 309 -13.76 -4.49 -17.93
N HIS A 310 -14.54 -5.51 -18.27
CA HIS A 310 -15.36 -6.24 -17.34
C HIS A 310 -14.62 -7.49 -16.84
N GLN A 311 -14.82 -7.80 -15.58
CA GLN A 311 -14.29 -9.02 -14.97
C GLN A 311 -15.10 -10.22 -15.50
N GLU A 312 -14.45 -11.14 -16.18
CA GLU A 312 -15.08 -12.35 -16.74
C GLU A 312 -15.07 -13.51 -15.74
N LYS A 313 -14.01 -13.64 -14.96
CA LYS A 313 -13.82 -14.70 -13.97
C LYS A 313 -13.73 -14.14 -12.55
N ALA A 314 -14.07 -14.95 -11.57
CA ALA A 314 -13.89 -14.59 -10.16
C ALA A 314 -12.40 -14.35 -9.85
N HIS A 315 -12.10 -13.26 -9.16
CA HIS A 315 -10.77 -13.00 -8.61
C HIS A 315 -10.56 -13.78 -7.29
N TYR A 316 -9.32 -13.96 -6.87
CA TYR A 316 -9.01 -14.57 -5.58
C TYR A 316 -9.68 -13.81 -4.41
N THR A 317 -9.73 -12.49 -4.48
CA THR A 317 -10.44 -11.63 -3.51
C THR A 317 -11.95 -11.93 -3.43
N ASP A 318 -12.62 -12.29 -4.56
CA ASP A 318 -14.03 -12.68 -4.57
C ASP A 318 -14.25 -14.04 -3.90
N VAL A 319 -13.30 -14.96 -4.11
CA VAL A 319 -13.30 -16.27 -3.44
C VAL A 319 -13.14 -16.09 -1.94
N PHE A 320 -12.17 -15.30 -1.50
CA PHE A 320 -11.97 -14.94 -0.09
C PHE A 320 -13.25 -14.32 0.51
N SER A 321 -13.82 -13.31 -0.14
CA SER A 321 -15.06 -12.65 0.28
C SER A 321 -16.22 -13.63 0.47
N THR A 322 -16.34 -14.60 -0.45
CA THR A 322 -17.40 -15.62 -0.40
C THR A 322 -17.19 -16.60 0.75
N VAL A 323 -15.93 -17.00 1.00
CA VAL A 323 -15.60 -17.91 2.10
C VAL A 323 -15.81 -17.22 3.45
N MET A 324 -15.32 -15.98 3.60
CA MET A 324 -15.49 -15.21 4.84
C MET A 324 -16.98 -15.02 5.20
N ARG A 325 -17.83 -14.71 4.21
CA ARG A 325 -19.28 -14.66 4.44
C ARG A 325 -19.82 -16.00 5.01
N LYS A 326 -19.50 -17.12 4.34
CA LYS A 326 -19.95 -18.45 4.77
C LYS A 326 -19.43 -18.84 6.15
N MET A 327 -18.18 -18.49 6.46
CA MET A 327 -17.59 -18.75 7.77
C MET A 327 -18.22 -17.88 8.85
N GLY A 328 -18.50 -16.61 8.56
CA GLY A 328 -19.23 -15.71 9.46
C GLY A 328 -20.64 -16.18 9.80
N GLU A 329 -21.35 -16.82 8.85
CA GLU A 329 -22.66 -17.45 9.07
C GLU A 329 -22.59 -18.69 9.98
N ARG A 330 -21.51 -19.48 9.87
CA ARG A 330 -21.38 -20.79 10.52
C ARG A 330 -20.68 -20.75 11.88
N GLU A 331 -19.76 -19.82 12.05
CA GLU A 331 -18.91 -19.72 13.24
C GLU A 331 -18.99 -18.30 13.84
N PRO A 332 -19.77 -18.11 14.92
CA PRO A 332 -19.94 -16.81 15.55
C PRO A 332 -18.67 -16.20 16.10
N LYS A 333 -17.63 -17.00 16.38
CA LYS A 333 -16.35 -16.55 16.90
C LYS A 333 -15.43 -15.94 15.81
N VAL A 334 -15.76 -16.13 14.53
CA VAL A 334 -14.99 -15.54 13.43
C VAL A 334 -15.20 -14.02 13.40
N VAL A 335 -14.11 -13.30 13.48
CA VAL A 335 -14.05 -11.84 13.33
C VAL A 335 -13.11 -11.47 12.19
N ALA A 336 -13.41 -10.39 11.49
CA ALA A 336 -12.62 -9.91 10.36
C ALA A 336 -11.98 -8.57 10.69
N ILE A 337 -10.70 -8.45 10.42
CA ILE A 337 -9.88 -7.25 10.68
C ILE A 337 -9.24 -6.81 9.36
N THR A 338 -9.16 -5.51 9.12
CA THR A 338 -8.41 -4.92 8.01
C THR A 338 -7.84 -3.56 8.41
N ALA A 339 -6.84 -3.09 7.65
CA ALA A 339 -6.20 -1.80 7.83
C ALA A 339 -6.53 -0.88 6.63
N ALA A 340 -7.71 -0.22 6.68
CA ALA A 340 -8.24 0.68 5.64
C ALA A 340 -8.44 0.04 4.24
N MET A 341 -8.54 -1.29 4.16
CA MET A 341 -8.60 -2.04 2.90
C MET A 341 -9.85 -2.91 2.76
N ALA A 342 -10.98 -2.55 3.37
CA ALA A 342 -12.20 -3.37 3.39
C ALA A 342 -12.68 -3.78 1.98
N ASP A 343 -12.72 -2.83 1.03
CA ASP A 343 -13.10 -3.10 -0.36
C ASP A 343 -12.04 -3.92 -1.09
N GLY A 344 -10.78 -3.50 -0.96
CA GLY A 344 -9.65 -4.11 -1.66
C GLY A 344 -9.35 -5.56 -1.27
N THR A 345 -9.62 -5.94 -0.04
CA THR A 345 -9.46 -7.32 0.47
C THR A 345 -10.75 -8.16 0.36
N GLY A 346 -11.87 -7.56 -0.10
CA GLY A 346 -13.15 -8.26 -0.24
C GLY A 346 -13.94 -8.42 1.06
N LEU A 347 -13.58 -7.71 2.14
CA LEU A 347 -14.29 -7.78 3.42
C LEU A 347 -15.55 -6.91 3.49
N LYS A 348 -15.83 -6.07 2.48
CA LYS A 348 -17.05 -5.24 2.43
C LYS A 348 -18.33 -6.05 2.65
N ARG A 349 -18.42 -7.24 2.05
CA ARG A 349 -19.57 -8.12 2.22
C ARG A 349 -19.71 -8.63 3.65
N PHE A 350 -18.59 -9.00 4.30
CA PHE A 350 -18.57 -9.41 5.70
C PHE A 350 -18.98 -8.25 6.62
N LYS A 351 -18.43 -7.05 6.41
CA LYS A 351 -18.80 -5.81 7.09
C LYS A 351 -20.30 -5.56 7.07
N ASN A 352 -20.93 -5.69 5.89
CA ASN A 352 -22.36 -5.40 5.74
C ASN A 352 -23.25 -6.43 6.44
N LEU A 353 -22.83 -7.70 6.53
CA LEU A 353 -23.60 -8.78 7.13
C LEU A 353 -23.33 -8.94 8.63
N PHE A 354 -22.13 -8.64 9.07
CA PHE A 354 -21.68 -8.85 10.45
C PHE A 354 -20.91 -7.61 10.97
N PRO A 355 -21.54 -6.42 11.02
CA PRO A 355 -20.85 -5.16 11.35
C PRO A 355 -20.18 -5.20 12.72
N GLU A 356 -20.75 -5.91 13.71
CA GLU A 356 -20.20 -6.02 15.07
C GLU A 356 -18.99 -6.95 15.19
N ARG A 357 -18.72 -7.72 14.12
CA ARG A 357 -17.57 -8.63 14.04
C ARG A 357 -16.56 -8.19 12.98
N PHE A 358 -16.71 -6.97 12.45
CA PHE A 358 -15.82 -6.37 11.50
C PHE A 358 -15.09 -5.17 12.11
N PHE A 359 -13.77 -5.14 11.96
CA PHE A 359 -12.91 -4.11 12.51
C PHE A 359 -12.01 -3.54 11.42
N ASP A 360 -12.23 -2.28 11.07
CA ASP A 360 -11.27 -1.49 10.29
C ASP A 360 -10.50 -0.60 11.26
N VAL A 361 -9.19 -0.79 11.32
CA VAL A 361 -8.33 -0.09 12.29
C VAL A 361 -7.67 1.16 11.72
N GLY A 362 -8.03 1.55 10.49
CA GLY A 362 -7.30 2.59 9.75
C GLY A 362 -5.98 2.04 9.18
N ILE A 363 -5.10 2.92 8.73
CA ILE A 363 -3.79 2.49 8.20
C ILE A 363 -2.83 2.23 9.37
N ALA A 364 -3.01 1.07 10.02
CA ALA A 364 -2.30 0.70 11.25
C ALA A 364 -2.13 -0.83 11.34
N GLU A 365 -1.29 -1.38 10.45
CA GLU A 365 -1.07 -2.82 10.32
C GLU A 365 -0.49 -3.46 11.59
N GLU A 366 0.43 -2.77 12.26
CA GLU A 366 1.04 -3.20 13.51
C GLU A 366 -0.03 -3.37 14.61
N HIS A 367 -0.91 -2.35 14.74
CA HIS A 367 -2.04 -2.40 15.66
C HIS A 367 -3.01 -3.54 15.29
N ALA A 368 -3.30 -3.75 14.01
CA ALA A 368 -4.19 -4.81 13.53
C ALA A 368 -3.73 -6.19 13.99
N VAL A 369 -2.43 -6.49 13.90
CA VAL A 369 -1.87 -7.78 14.29
C VAL A 369 -1.94 -7.98 15.80
N THR A 370 -1.49 -7.01 16.59
CA THR A 370 -1.55 -7.10 18.07
C THR A 370 -3.02 -7.16 18.56
N PHE A 371 -3.92 -6.42 17.92
CA PHE A 371 -5.36 -6.46 18.20
C PHE A 371 -5.96 -7.84 17.90
N ALA A 372 -5.56 -8.46 16.77
CA ALA A 372 -5.94 -9.83 16.45
C ALA A 372 -5.40 -10.83 17.48
N ALA A 373 -4.14 -10.67 17.93
CA ALA A 373 -3.56 -11.49 18.99
C ALA A 373 -4.37 -11.42 20.29
N GLY A 374 -4.76 -10.21 20.71
CA GLY A 374 -5.64 -10.01 21.86
C GLY A 374 -6.99 -10.70 21.74
N MET A 375 -7.63 -10.63 20.56
CA MET A 375 -8.89 -11.31 20.28
C MET A 375 -8.73 -12.84 20.28
N ALA A 376 -7.66 -13.37 19.69
CA ALA A 376 -7.36 -14.80 19.71
C ALA A 376 -7.15 -15.30 21.15
N LYS A 377 -6.40 -14.54 21.95
CA LYS A 377 -6.19 -14.85 23.37
C LYS A 377 -7.50 -14.86 24.18
N ALA A 378 -8.47 -14.06 23.78
CA ALA A 378 -9.80 -14.02 24.38
C ALA A 378 -10.76 -15.09 23.83
N GLY A 379 -10.30 -15.98 22.94
CA GLY A 379 -11.06 -17.13 22.42
C GLY A 379 -11.87 -16.84 21.16
N LEU A 380 -11.64 -15.71 20.47
CA LEU A 380 -12.17 -15.44 19.13
C LEU A 380 -11.27 -16.05 18.04
N LYS A 381 -11.76 -16.05 16.80
CA LYS A 381 -11.04 -16.52 15.61
C LYS A 381 -10.81 -15.36 14.64
N PRO A 382 -9.80 -14.53 14.87
CA PRO A 382 -9.53 -13.38 14.04
C PRO A 382 -8.92 -13.77 12.69
N VAL A 383 -9.44 -13.16 11.62
CA VAL A 383 -8.90 -13.19 10.27
C VAL A 383 -8.48 -11.78 9.90
N PHE A 384 -7.18 -11.53 9.83
CA PHE A 384 -6.62 -10.27 9.38
C PHE A 384 -6.33 -10.33 7.89
N ALA A 385 -7.09 -9.55 7.10
CA ALA A 385 -6.91 -9.44 5.66
C ALA A 385 -6.12 -8.19 5.30
N VAL A 386 -4.98 -8.38 4.65
CA VAL A 386 -3.99 -7.35 4.39
C VAL A 386 -3.25 -7.64 3.07
N TYR A 387 -2.75 -6.59 2.39
CA TYR A 387 -1.87 -6.79 1.23
C TYR A 387 -0.49 -7.25 1.67
N SER A 388 0.11 -8.14 0.89
CA SER A 388 1.42 -8.73 1.17
C SER A 388 2.49 -7.68 1.46
N SER A 389 2.61 -6.65 0.63
CA SER A 389 3.59 -5.58 0.82
C SER A 389 3.34 -4.74 2.08
N PHE A 390 2.10 -4.63 2.55
CA PHE A 390 1.76 -3.85 3.76
C PHE A 390 1.92 -4.64 5.05
N LEU A 391 1.78 -5.98 5.00
CA LEU A 391 2.05 -6.83 6.16
C LEU A 391 3.51 -6.75 6.64
N GLN A 392 4.43 -6.32 5.78
CA GLN A 392 5.83 -6.08 6.15
C GLN A 392 6.00 -5.17 7.37
N ARG A 393 5.11 -4.18 7.54
CA ARG A 393 5.14 -3.27 8.71
C ARG A 393 4.94 -3.97 10.03
N ALA A 394 4.18 -5.06 10.03
CA ALA A 394 3.80 -5.78 11.25
C ALA A 394 4.62 -7.04 11.47
N TYR A 395 5.81 -7.17 10.87
CA TYR A 395 6.66 -8.35 11.02
C TYR A 395 6.96 -8.66 12.48
N ASP A 396 7.34 -7.65 13.28
CA ASP A 396 7.60 -7.82 14.70
C ASP A 396 6.36 -8.32 15.47
N GLN A 397 5.19 -7.75 15.21
CA GLN A 397 3.95 -8.14 15.89
C GLN A 397 3.49 -9.54 15.48
N VAL A 398 3.70 -9.96 14.23
CA VAL A 398 3.46 -11.35 13.80
C VAL A 398 4.36 -12.30 14.56
N LEU A 399 5.65 -11.99 14.65
CA LEU A 399 6.65 -12.81 15.34
C LEU A 399 6.40 -12.85 16.86
N HIS A 400 6.35 -11.67 17.48
CA HIS A 400 6.36 -11.53 18.93
C HIS A 400 4.97 -11.73 19.56
N ASP A 401 3.95 -11.01 19.04
CA ASP A 401 2.63 -10.98 19.68
C ASP A 401 1.77 -12.19 19.32
N VAL A 402 1.96 -12.76 18.14
CA VAL A 402 1.18 -13.90 17.65
C VAL A 402 1.95 -15.21 17.74
N CYS A 403 3.07 -15.33 17.02
CA CYS A 403 3.72 -16.63 16.82
C CYS A 403 4.50 -17.12 18.05
N ALA A 404 5.18 -16.22 18.79
CA ALA A 404 5.86 -16.58 20.04
C ALA A 404 4.88 -17.12 21.10
N GLN A 405 3.60 -16.71 21.04
CA GLN A 405 2.54 -17.19 21.92
C GLN A 405 1.69 -18.31 21.30
N ASN A 406 1.98 -18.69 20.06
CA ASN A 406 1.23 -19.67 19.26
C ASN A 406 -0.29 -19.40 19.21
N LEU A 407 -0.68 -18.13 19.01
CA LEU A 407 -2.09 -17.72 18.98
C LEU A 407 -2.73 -17.99 17.62
N PRO A 408 -3.97 -18.52 17.56
CA PRO A 408 -4.65 -18.90 16.32
C PRO A 408 -5.18 -17.67 15.56
N VAL A 409 -4.28 -16.90 14.97
CA VAL A 409 -4.59 -15.78 14.07
C VAL A 409 -4.43 -16.25 12.62
N VAL A 410 -5.41 -15.94 11.79
CA VAL A 410 -5.34 -16.19 10.34
C VAL A 410 -4.93 -14.91 9.63
N PHE A 411 -3.80 -14.96 8.93
CA PHE A 411 -3.34 -13.90 8.04
C PHE A 411 -3.77 -14.22 6.61
N ALA A 412 -4.76 -13.50 6.09
CA ALA A 412 -5.18 -13.59 4.69
C ALA A 412 -4.37 -12.55 3.89
N VAL A 413 -3.25 -13.02 3.31
CA VAL A 413 -2.24 -12.19 2.64
C VAL A 413 -2.58 -12.08 1.16
N ASP A 414 -3.35 -11.03 0.83
CA ASP A 414 -3.77 -10.73 -0.54
C ASP A 414 -2.64 -10.01 -1.31
N ARG A 415 -2.65 -10.08 -2.62
CA ARG A 415 -1.65 -9.48 -3.53
C ARG A 415 -0.23 -10.00 -3.29
N ALA A 416 -0.11 -11.29 -3.03
CA ALA A 416 1.18 -11.96 -2.96
C ALA A 416 1.77 -12.16 -4.36
N GLY A 417 3.10 -12.11 -4.49
CA GLY A 417 3.80 -12.18 -5.75
C GLY A 417 3.76 -10.87 -6.55
N LEU A 418 3.84 -10.96 -7.86
CA LEU A 418 3.81 -9.82 -8.76
C LEU A 418 2.40 -9.25 -8.86
N VAL A 419 2.23 -7.96 -8.53
CA VAL A 419 0.93 -7.25 -8.59
C VAL A 419 0.84 -6.27 -9.75
N GLY A 420 1.97 -5.90 -10.34
CA GLY A 420 2.07 -5.24 -11.62
C GLY A 420 2.23 -3.71 -11.55
N LYS A 421 1.17 -2.98 -11.86
CA LYS A 421 1.22 -1.56 -12.27
C LYS A 421 1.71 -0.55 -11.20
N ASP A 422 1.70 -0.91 -9.92
CA ASP A 422 2.14 -0.02 -8.84
C ASP A 422 3.64 -0.17 -8.50
N GLY A 423 4.31 -1.15 -9.10
CA GLY A 423 5.77 -1.27 -9.11
C GLY A 423 6.38 -1.69 -7.77
N ALA A 424 7.64 -1.34 -7.60
CA ALA A 424 8.53 -1.83 -6.56
C ALA A 424 8.00 -1.70 -5.12
N THR A 425 7.16 -0.70 -4.86
CA THR A 425 6.60 -0.44 -3.53
C THR A 425 5.40 -1.33 -3.18
N HIS A 426 4.80 -2.00 -4.18
CA HIS A 426 3.56 -2.76 -4.01
C HIS A 426 3.69 -4.24 -4.40
N GLN A 427 4.80 -4.66 -5.02
CA GLN A 427 5.04 -6.08 -5.32
C GLN A 427 5.09 -6.89 -4.02
N GLY A 428 4.29 -7.97 -3.95
CA GLY A 428 4.23 -8.87 -2.79
C GLY A 428 5.23 -10.02 -2.89
N ILE A 429 6.49 -9.70 -3.13
CA ILE A 429 7.54 -10.66 -3.50
C ILE A 429 8.50 -11.03 -2.35
N PHE A 430 8.24 -10.57 -1.14
CA PHE A 430 9.10 -10.81 0.01
C PHE A 430 8.44 -11.66 1.10
N ASP A 431 7.13 -11.93 0.97
CA ASP A 431 6.34 -12.54 2.04
C ASP A 431 6.72 -13.99 2.34
N LEU A 432 7.06 -14.81 1.34
CA LEU A 432 7.56 -16.16 1.62
C LEU A 432 8.86 -16.12 2.42
N SER A 433 9.77 -15.20 2.10
CA SER A 433 11.05 -15.07 2.81
C SER A 433 10.86 -14.68 4.27
N TYR A 434 10.17 -13.58 4.56
CA TYR A 434 10.07 -13.09 5.94
C TYR A 434 9.08 -13.90 6.79
N LEU A 435 8.00 -14.43 6.23
CA LEU A 435 7.05 -15.25 6.99
C LEU A 435 7.62 -16.64 7.29
N SER A 436 8.36 -17.24 6.35
CA SER A 436 8.97 -18.57 6.57
C SER A 436 10.09 -18.56 7.60
N SER A 437 10.64 -17.40 7.96
CA SER A 437 11.63 -17.25 9.03
C SER A 437 11.02 -17.29 10.45
N ILE A 438 9.68 -17.18 10.56
CA ILE A 438 9.00 -17.07 11.86
C ILE A 438 8.63 -18.46 12.41
N PRO A 439 9.13 -18.87 13.58
CA PRO A 439 8.74 -20.12 14.22
C PRO A 439 7.22 -20.17 14.51
N ASN A 440 6.66 -21.37 14.53
CA ASN A 440 5.25 -21.65 14.78
C ASN A 440 4.27 -21.14 13.70
N LEU A 441 4.71 -20.38 12.71
CA LEU A 441 3.84 -19.90 11.64
C LEU A 441 3.71 -20.96 10.53
N THR A 442 2.48 -21.38 10.26
CA THR A 442 2.16 -22.16 9.06
C THR A 442 1.95 -21.23 7.89
N VAL A 443 2.71 -21.40 6.79
CA VAL A 443 2.64 -20.54 5.58
C VAL A 443 2.17 -21.38 4.40
N MET A 444 1.02 -21.00 3.80
CA MET A 444 0.38 -21.71 2.70
C MET A 444 0.16 -20.81 1.48
N ALA A 445 0.13 -21.42 0.28
CA ALA A 445 -0.24 -20.74 -0.96
C ALA A 445 -1.06 -21.68 -1.86
N PRO A 446 -2.30 -21.28 -2.24
CA PRO A 446 -3.20 -22.12 -3.01
C PRO A 446 -2.84 -22.12 -4.51
N LYS A 447 -2.97 -23.28 -5.17
CA LYS A 447 -2.83 -23.40 -6.62
C LYS A 447 -4.02 -22.85 -7.41
N ASN A 448 -5.21 -22.80 -6.79
CA ASN A 448 -6.45 -22.38 -7.45
C ASN A 448 -7.51 -21.88 -6.45
N LYS A 449 -8.67 -21.46 -6.98
CA LYS A 449 -9.79 -20.90 -6.20
C LYS A 449 -10.40 -21.85 -5.18
N TRP A 450 -10.45 -23.15 -5.48
CA TRP A 450 -11.03 -24.14 -4.57
C TRP A 450 -10.09 -24.42 -3.41
N GLU A 451 -8.80 -24.54 -3.70
CA GLU A 451 -7.78 -24.76 -2.67
C GLU A 451 -7.70 -23.55 -1.71
N LEU A 452 -7.80 -22.31 -2.22
CA LEU A 452 -7.93 -21.13 -1.34
C LEU A 452 -9.11 -21.27 -0.38
N SER A 453 -10.27 -21.70 -0.89
CA SER A 453 -11.45 -21.93 -0.05
C SER A 453 -11.21 -23.00 1.03
N ASP A 454 -10.51 -24.07 0.69
CA ASP A 454 -10.25 -25.18 1.63
C ASP A 454 -9.15 -24.80 2.64
N MET A 455 -8.12 -24.06 2.21
CA MET A 455 -7.07 -23.53 3.10
C MET A 455 -7.64 -22.51 4.11
N LEU A 456 -8.55 -21.65 3.71
CA LEU A 456 -9.21 -20.71 4.63
C LEU A 456 -10.04 -21.44 5.71
N LYS A 457 -10.77 -22.50 5.33
CA LYS A 457 -11.50 -23.31 6.30
C LYS A 457 -10.57 -24.05 7.25
N TYR A 458 -9.49 -24.60 6.72
CA TYR A 458 -8.44 -25.23 7.51
C TYR A 458 -7.85 -24.24 8.52
N ALA A 459 -7.44 -23.05 8.08
CA ALA A 459 -6.82 -22.04 8.92
C ALA A 459 -7.74 -21.54 10.05
N ILE A 460 -9.04 -21.32 9.75
CA ILE A 460 -10.02 -20.90 10.75
C ILE A 460 -10.29 -22.01 11.79
N ALA A 461 -10.11 -23.26 11.41
CA ALA A 461 -10.24 -24.40 12.33
C ALA A 461 -8.96 -24.72 13.10
N ALA A 462 -7.81 -24.24 12.64
CA ALA A 462 -6.51 -24.47 13.26
C ALA A 462 -6.40 -23.78 14.64
N GLU A 463 -5.63 -24.36 15.54
CA GLU A 463 -5.31 -23.81 16.87
C GLU A 463 -3.90 -23.21 16.92
N GLU A 464 -3.43 -22.73 15.79
CA GLU A 464 -2.09 -22.17 15.57
C GLU A 464 -2.16 -20.99 14.58
N PRO A 465 -1.12 -20.12 14.51
CA PRO A 465 -1.07 -19.05 13.53
C PRO A 465 -0.88 -19.59 12.10
N VAL A 466 -1.68 -19.07 11.17
CA VAL A 466 -1.65 -19.51 9.77
C VAL A 466 -1.66 -18.29 8.84
N ALA A 467 -0.70 -18.24 7.92
CA ALA A 467 -0.69 -17.27 6.82
C ALA A 467 -1.06 -17.99 5.51
N ILE A 468 -2.02 -17.43 4.78
CA ILE A 468 -2.41 -17.88 3.44
C ILE A 468 -2.14 -16.75 2.48
N ARG A 469 -1.16 -16.93 1.60
CA ARG A 469 -0.81 -15.94 0.57
C ARG A 469 -1.46 -16.29 -0.77
N TYR A 470 -2.09 -15.33 -1.43
CA TYR A 470 -2.72 -15.52 -2.73
C TYR A 470 -2.57 -14.27 -3.62
N PRO A 471 -2.49 -14.46 -4.97
CA PRO A 471 -2.19 -13.36 -5.88
C PRO A 471 -3.38 -12.44 -6.12
N ARG A 472 -3.09 -11.27 -6.69
CA ARG A 472 -4.08 -10.37 -7.27
C ARG A 472 -4.59 -10.92 -8.61
N GLY A 473 -5.88 -10.70 -8.92
CA GLY A 473 -6.45 -10.96 -10.23
C GLY A 473 -7.26 -12.24 -10.31
N GLU A 474 -7.46 -12.72 -11.55
CA GLU A 474 -8.30 -13.88 -11.83
C GLU A 474 -7.80 -15.12 -11.11
N ALA A 475 -8.73 -15.84 -10.48
CA ALA A 475 -8.40 -17.06 -9.77
C ALA A 475 -8.31 -18.23 -10.75
N CYS A 476 -7.19 -18.97 -10.70
CA CYS A 476 -6.98 -20.17 -11.47
C CYS A 476 -8.15 -21.16 -11.25
N ASP A 477 -8.69 -21.71 -12.33
CA ASP A 477 -9.82 -22.64 -12.35
C ASP A 477 -9.47 -24.04 -12.89
N LEU A 478 -8.17 -24.35 -13.00
CA LEU A 478 -7.68 -25.69 -13.31
C LEU A 478 -7.83 -26.60 -12.08
N TRP A 479 -7.82 -27.90 -12.31
CA TRP A 479 -7.84 -28.97 -11.28
C TRP A 479 -9.06 -28.93 -10.35
N LYS A 480 -10.24 -28.63 -10.90
CA LYS A 480 -11.49 -28.61 -10.14
C LYS A 480 -11.75 -29.92 -9.40
N ASP A 481 -11.46 -31.03 -10.04
CA ASP A 481 -11.74 -32.39 -9.53
C ASP A 481 -10.56 -32.99 -8.76
N GLN A 482 -9.37 -32.37 -8.80
CA GLN A 482 -8.20 -32.74 -8.00
C GLN A 482 -8.15 -31.89 -6.74
N ARG A 483 -8.80 -32.37 -5.68
CA ARG A 483 -8.95 -31.67 -4.39
C ARG A 483 -8.64 -32.61 -3.23
N ALA A 484 -7.36 -32.90 -3.04
CA ALA A 484 -6.92 -33.62 -1.86
C ALA A 484 -7.17 -32.77 -0.58
N PRO A 485 -7.57 -33.37 0.54
CA PRO A 485 -7.73 -32.68 1.81
C PRO A 485 -6.48 -31.89 2.19
N ILE A 486 -6.66 -30.73 2.81
CA ILE A 486 -5.53 -29.95 3.35
C ILE A 486 -5.04 -30.62 4.63
N GLN A 487 -3.81 -31.10 4.60
CA GLN A 487 -3.09 -31.68 5.74
C GLN A 487 -1.79 -30.90 5.92
N LYS A 488 -1.48 -30.50 7.15
CA LYS A 488 -0.30 -29.70 7.46
C LYS A 488 0.99 -30.35 6.94
N GLY A 489 1.75 -29.59 6.18
CA GLY A 489 3.04 -30.03 5.63
C GLY A 489 2.92 -31.15 4.58
N CYS A 490 1.75 -31.32 3.94
CA CYS A 490 1.56 -32.30 2.89
C CYS A 490 1.35 -31.62 1.53
N ALA A 491 2.23 -31.96 0.58
CA ALA A 491 2.13 -31.57 -0.82
C ALA A 491 1.11 -32.45 -1.59
N GLU A 492 0.81 -32.08 -2.82
CA GLU A 492 -0.09 -32.83 -3.71
C GLU A 492 0.58 -33.06 -5.06
N VAL A 493 0.77 -34.35 -5.43
CA VAL A 493 1.26 -34.73 -6.76
C VAL A 493 0.13 -34.57 -7.77
N LEU A 494 0.33 -33.72 -8.77
CA LEU A 494 -0.64 -33.43 -9.82
C LEU A 494 -0.43 -34.29 -11.07
N ALA A 495 0.82 -34.65 -11.34
CA ALA A 495 1.21 -35.55 -12.42
C ALA A 495 2.55 -36.21 -12.10
N GLU A 496 2.75 -37.46 -12.57
CA GLU A 496 3.99 -38.20 -12.40
C GLU A 496 4.83 -38.19 -13.68
N GLY A 497 6.14 -38.30 -13.53
CA GLY A 497 7.19 -38.38 -14.54
C GLY A 497 8.47 -38.91 -13.90
N THR A 498 9.59 -38.97 -14.64
CA THR A 498 10.83 -39.59 -14.15
C THR A 498 12.08 -38.72 -14.29
N GLU A 499 12.07 -37.72 -15.18
CA GLU A 499 13.28 -36.95 -15.49
C GLU A 499 13.38 -35.65 -14.70
N VAL A 500 12.28 -34.89 -14.60
CA VAL A 500 12.23 -33.59 -13.94
C VAL A 500 11.10 -33.58 -12.93
N ALA A 501 11.39 -33.13 -11.70
CA ALA A 501 10.37 -32.88 -10.70
C ALA A 501 10.18 -31.36 -10.54
N LEU A 502 9.00 -30.83 -10.88
CA LEU A 502 8.62 -29.42 -10.66
C LEU A 502 7.88 -29.32 -9.33
N PHE A 503 8.55 -28.77 -8.31
CA PHE A 503 8.00 -28.55 -6.97
C PHE A 503 7.62 -27.07 -6.83
N ALA A 504 6.37 -26.75 -7.20
CA ALA A 504 5.88 -25.40 -7.36
C ALA A 504 4.93 -24.99 -6.23
N ILE A 505 4.94 -23.70 -5.86
CA ILE A 505 4.07 -23.16 -4.83
C ILE A 505 3.17 -22.03 -5.36
N GLY A 506 1.89 -22.04 -4.96
CA GLY A 506 0.92 -21.00 -5.27
C GLY A 506 0.68 -20.79 -6.76
N SER A 507 0.76 -19.57 -7.24
CA SER A 507 0.55 -19.18 -8.66
C SER A 507 1.52 -19.88 -9.62
N MET A 508 2.69 -20.30 -9.16
CA MET A 508 3.67 -20.96 -10.02
C MET A 508 3.32 -22.41 -10.35
N VAL A 509 2.31 -23.00 -9.70
CA VAL A 509 1.81 -24.34 -10.06
C VAL A 509 1.19 -24.36 -11.47
N GLU A 510 0.50 -23.29 -11.85
CA GLU A 510 -0.02 -23.15 -13.21
C GLU A 510 1.11 -23.02 -14.24
N THR A 511 2.14 -22.25 -13.94
CA THR A 511 3.34 -22.15 -14.78
C THR A 511 4.05 -23.50 -14.90
N ALA A 512 4.20 -24.24 -13.78
CA ALA A 512 4.79 -25.58 -13.80
C ALA A 512 4.00 -26.56 -14.69
N TRP A 513 2.68 -26.45 -14.69
CA TRP A 513 1.83 -27.26 -15.58
C TRP A 513 2.04 -26.93 -17.06
N GLN A 514 2.24 -25.67 -17.40
CA GLN A 514 2.56 -25.25 -18.76
C GLN A 514 3.96 -25.75 -19.19
N VAL A 515 4.94 -25.62 -18.28
CA VAL A 515 6.31 -26.12 -18.47
C VAL A 515 6.30 -27.64 -18.73
N ARG A 516 5.54 -28.43 -17.94
CA ARG A 516 5.38 -29.87 -18.14
C ARG A 516 4.90 -30.20 -19.55
N LYS A 517 3.92 -29.44 -20.09
CA LYS A 517 3.43 -29.66 -21.47
C LYS A 517 4.53 -29.46 -22.50
N LYS A 518 5.31 -28.37 -22.36
CA LYS A 518 6.44 -28.06 -23.26
C LYS A 518 7.57 -29.09 -23.17
N LEU A 519 7.88 -29.59 -21.98
CA LEU A 519 8.86 -30.66 -21.78
C LEU A 519 8.36 -32.01 -22.36
N ALA A 520 7.06 -32.29 -22.26
CA ALA A 520 6.46 -33.50 -22.85
C ALA A 520 6.55 -33.48 -24.39
N GLU A 521 6.41 -32.33 -25.05
CA GLU A 521 6.63 -32.19 -26.50
C GLU A 521 8.07 -32.54 -26.94
N LYS A 522 9.01 -32.49 -25.99
CA LYS A 522 10.42 -32.85 -26.17
C LYS A 522 10.74 -34.24 -25.67
N GLY A 523 9.75 -35.04 -25.27
CA GLY A 523 9.92 -36.41 -24.77
C GLY A 523 10.43 -36.49 -23.33
N ILE A 524 10.38 -35.42 -22.53
CA ILE A 524 10.89 -35.37 -21.16
C ILE A 524 9.74 -35.59 -20.15
N PRO A 525 9.64 -36.79 -19.52
CA PRO A 525 8.63 -37.11 -18.53
C PRO A 525 8.84 -36.29 -17.27
N THR A 526 7.84 -35.49 -16.91
CA THR A 526 7.97 -34.49 -15.85
C THR A 526 6.90 -34.67 -14.76
N THR A 527 7.31 -34.76 -13.51
CA THR A 527 6.45 -34.74 -12.33
C THR A 527 6.08 -33.30 -12.00
N VAL A 528 4.81 -33.04 -11.66
CA VAL A 528 4.37 -31.73 -11.13
C VAL A 528 3.78 -31.92 -9.75
N VAL A 529 4.31 -31.17 -8.79
CA VAL A 529 3.87 -31.18 -7.40
C VAL A 529 3.45 -29.79 -6.98
N ASN A 530 2.25 -29.68 -6.43
CA ASN A 530 1.78 -28.52 -5.69
C ASN A 530 2.27 -28.61 -4.25
N ALA A 531 3.24 -27.80 -3.89
CA ALA A 531 3.84 -27.79 -2.55
C ALA A 531 2.87 -27.42 -1.44
N ARG A 532 1.85 -26.57 -1.74
CA ARG A 532 0.84 -26.06 -0.77
C ARG A 532 1.40 -25.25 0.38
N PHE A 533 2.44 -25.77 1.04
CA PHE A 533 3.06 -25.19 2.23
C PHE A 533 4.49 -24.76 1.92
N ALA A 534 4.78 -23.49 2.22
CA ALA A 534 6.16 -23.04 2.31
C ALA A 534 6.76 -23.45 3.66
N MET A 535 5.92 -23.40 4.71
CA MET A 535 6.29 -23.88 6.04
C MET A 535 5.06 -24.54 6.71
N PRO A 536 5.21 -25.75 7.27
CA PRO A 536 6.37 -26.64 7.11
C PRO A 536 6.45 -27.27 5.71
N LEU A 537 7.65 -27.59 5.23
CA LEU A 537 7.87 -28.33 4.00
C LEU A 537 7.39 -29.78 4.11
N ASP A 538 6.92 -30.35 3.00
CA ASP A 538 6.70 -31.81 2.89
C ASP A 538 8.03 -32.55 2.67
N LYS A 539 8.72 -32.81 3.78
CA LYS A 539 10.01 -33.49 3.79
C LYS A 539 9.96 -34.89 3.18
N ASN A 540 8.83 -35.61 3.34
CA ASN A 540 8.67 -36.96 2.80
C ASN A 540 8.50 -36.93 1.28
N CYS A 541 7.73 -35.98 0.76
CA CYS A 541 7.60 -35.78 -0.68
C CYS A 541 8.96 -35.41 -1.30
N LEU A 542 9.67 -34.46 -0.69
CA LEU A 542 10.98 -34.00 -1.17
C LEU A 542 12.01 -35.12 -1.21
N ARG A 543 12.11 -36.02 -0.19
CA ARG A 543 12.99 -37.17 -0.22
C ARG A 543 12.67 -38.08 -1.40
N LYS A 544 11.41 -38.43 -1.62
CA LYS A 544 10.99 -39.27 -2.75
C LYS A 544 11.33 -38.63 -4.10
N LEU A 545 11.10 -37.33 -4.25
CA LEU A 545 11.43 -36.62 -5.48
C LEU A 545 12.94 -36.58 -5.73
N ALA A 546 13.73 -36.34 -4.70
CA ALA A 546 15.19 -36.31 -4.79
C ALA A 546 15.80 -37.68 -5.11
N GLU A 547 15.20 -38.79 -4.64
CA GLU A 547 15.64 -40.14 -4.91
C GLU A 547 15.23 -40.65 -6.31
N SER A 548 14.13 -40.13 -6.87
CA SER A 548 13.53 -40.64 -8.11
C SER A 548 13.72 -39.74 -9.33
N HIS A 549 14.25 -38.56 -9.20
CA HIS A 549 14.43 -37.60 -10.31
C HIS A 549 15.85 -37.06 -10.35
N PRO A 550 16.51 -37.02 -11.51
CA PRO A 550 17.83 -36.42 -11.67
C PRO A 550 17.83 -34.89 -11.50
N LEU A 551 16.70 -34.22 -11.73
CA LEU A 551 16.57 -32.79 -11.58
C LEU A 551 15.30 -32.42 -10.77
N LEU A 552 15.49 -31.69 -9.66
CA LEU A 552 14.43 -31.09 -8.86
C LEU A 552 14.40 -29.58 -9.12
N VAL A 553 13.26 -29.04 -9.54
CA VAL A 553 13.06 -27.62 -9.84
C VAL A 553 12.07 -27.02 -8.84
N THR A 554 12.50 -26.08 -8.00
CA THR A 554 11.59 -25.32 -7.16
C THR A 554 11.09 -24.08 -7.91
N MET A 555 9.81 -23.75 -7.75
CA MET A 555 9.19 -22.63 -8.47
C MET A 555 8.35 -21.76 -7.54
N GLU A 556 8.76 -20.50 -7.38
CA GLU A 556 8.08 -19.52 -6.52
C GLU A 556 8.01 -18.14 -7.15
N GLU A 557 7.01 -17.36 -6.77
CA GLU A 557 6.86 -15.94 -7.13
C GLU A 557 7.23 -15.09 -5.91
N ASN A 558 8.52 -15.17 -5.55
CA ASN A 558 9.16 -14.50 -4.41
C ASN A 558 10.63 -14.28 -4.75
N VAL A 559 11.32 -13.37 -4.04
CA VAL A 559 12.77 -13.22 -4.17
C VAL A 559 13.49 -14.51 -3.76
N ALA A 560 14.65 -14.75 -4.36
CA ALA A 560 15.40 -15.99 -4.14
C ALA A 560 15.89 -16.13 -2.69
N SER A 561 16.44 -15.05 -2.13
CA SER A 561 17.00 -15.06 -0.76
C SER A 561 15.96 -15.36 0.30
N GLY A 562 16.18 -16.42 1.08
CA GLY A 562 15.30 -16.88 2.14
C GLY A 562 13.92 -17.35 1.66
N GLY A 563 13.73 -17.53 0.35
CA GLY A 563 12.49 -17.97 -0.24
C GLY A 563 12.25 -19.49 -0.09
N PHE A 564 11.18 -19.97 -0.72
CA PHE A 564 10.79 -21.37 -0.71
C PHE A 564 11.89 -22.28 -1.26
N GLY A 565 12.54 -21.89 -2.37
CA GLY A 565 13.63 -22.66 -2.97
C GLY A 565 14.88 -22.78 -2.08
N ASP A 566 15.19 -21.74 -1.30
CA ASP A 566 16.29 -21.77 -0.33
C ASP A 566 16.01 -22.76 0.81
N HIS A 567 14.78 -22.81 1.32
CA HIS A 567 14.39 -23.78 2.36
C HIS A 567 14.43 -25.21 1.84
N VAL A 568 14.05 -25.43 0.58
CA VAL A 568 14.18 -26.76 -0.06
C VAL A 568 15.64 -27.14 -0.24
N ALA A 569 16.49 -26.22 -0.72
CA ALA A 569 17.92 -26.48 -0.90
C ALA A 569 18.61 -26.80 0.43
N ALA A 570 18.32 -26.03 1.49
CA ALA A 570 18.84 -26.32 2.84
C ALA A 570 18.41 -27.71 3.33
N PHE A 571 17.14 -28.08 3.12
CA PHE A 571 16.65 -29.41 3.47
C PHE A 571 17.38 -30.53 2.69
N LEU A 572 17.62 -30.37 1.39
CA LEU A 572 18.35 -31.35 0.59
C LEU A 572 19.79 -31.56 1.12
N GLU A 573 20.44 -30.45 1.51
CA GLU A 573 21.79 -30.47 2.08
C GLU A 573 21.81 -31.15 3.47
N GLU A 574 20.88 -30.77 4.37
CA GLU A 574 20.75 -31.36 5.70
C GLU A 574 20.55 -32.91 5.66
N GLU A 575 19.78 -33.41 4.68
CA GLU A 575 19.49 -34.84 4.51
C GLU A 575 20.51 -35.54 3.60
N ALA A 576 21.55 -34.86 3.13
CA ALA A 576 22.56 -35.37 2.20
C ALA A 576 21.97 -35.98 0.92
N LEU A 577 20.91 -35.38 0.37
CA LEU A 577 20.26 -35.78 -0.86
C LEU A 577 20.99 -35.16 -2.08
N HIS A 578 21.49 -35.98 -2.98
CA HIS A 578 22.39 -35.55 -4.06
C HIS A 578 21.68 -35.32 -5.41
N THR A 579 20.41 -34.97 -5.41
CA THR A 579 19.72 -34.55 -6.63
C THR A 579 20.17 -33.16 -7.06
N LYS A 580 20.29 -32.92 -8.37
CA LYS A 580 20.52 -31.57 -8.89
C LYS A 580 19.31 -30.72 -8.61
N ALA A 581 19.49 -29.53 -8.04
CA ALA A 581 18.42 -28.60 -7.73
C ALA A 581 18.53 -27.30 -8.55
N LEU A 582 17.44 -26.93 -9.23
CA LEU A 582 17.30 -25.65 -9.93
C LEU A 582 16.24 -24.79 -9.23
N ARG A 583 16.58 -23.56 -8.89
CA ARG A 583 15.64 -22.61 -8.27
C ARG A 583 15.10 -21.62 -9.31
N ILE A 584 13.79 -21.57 -9.47
CA ILE A 584 13.07 -20.59 -10.27
C ILE A 584 12.38 -19.63 -9.31
N ALA A 585 12.98 -18.47 -9.13
CA ALA A 585 12.57 -17.42 -8.20
C ALA A 585 12.87 -16.05 -8.82
N ILE A 586 12.35 -14.98 -8.22
CA ILE A 586 12.69 -13.61 -8.58
C ILE A 586 14.12 -13.32 -8.09
N PRO A 587 15.00 -12.76 -8.91
CA PRO A 587 16.31 -12.28 -8.45
C PRO A 587 16.17 -11.30 -7.27
N ASP A 588 17.21 -11.16 -6.45
CA ASP A 588 17.22 -10.24 -5.31
C ASP A 588 17.28 -8.78 -5.79
N CYS A 589 16.18 -8.30 -6.31
CA CYS A 589 16.02 -6.95 -6.84
C CYS A 589 14.62 -6.38 -6.58
N PHE A 590 14.50 -5.06 -6.62
CA PHE A 590 13.20 -4.41 -6.67
C PHE A 590 12.62 -4.50 -8.08
N VAL A 591 11.38 -5.00 -8.18
CA VAL A 591 10.71 -5.18 -9.46
C VAL A 591 9.86 -3.96 -9.79
N GLU A 592 10.13 -3.35 -10.93
CA GLU A 592 9.44 -2.17 -11.44
C GLU A 592 7.98 -2.45 -11.83
N HIS A 593 7.27 -1.40 -12.23
CA HIS A 593 5.87 -1.49 -12.68
C HIS A 593 5.76 -2.04 -14.12
N GLY A 594 4.64 -2.72 -14.39
CA GLY A 594 4.32 -3.32 -15.67
C GLY A 594 3.11 -4.24 -15.56
N SER A 595 2.70 -4.90 -16.63
CA SER A 595 1.75 -6.02 -16.50
C SER A 595 2.44 -7.25 -15.91
N VAL A 596 1.70 -8.07 -15.17
CA VAL A 596 2.26 -9.30 -14.56
C VAL A 596 2.91 -10.21 -15.61
N GLY A 597 2.33 -10.30 -16.81
CA GLY A 597 2.89 -11.11 -17.91
C GLY A 597 4.24 -10.58 -18.40
N GLU A 598 4.37 -9.25 -18.61
CA GLU A 598 5.64 -8.62 -19.00
C GLU A 598 6.70 -8.82 -17.91
N LEU A 599 6.31 -8.65 -16.64
CA LEU A 599 7.23 -8.82 -15.51
C LEU A 599 7.69 -10.27 -15.37
N LYS A 600 6.78 -11.26 -15.50
CA LYS A 600 7.16 -12.68 -15.49
C LYS A 600 8.16 -13.00 -16.60
N LYS A 601 7.94 -12.50 -17.80
CA LYS A 601 8.86 -12.68 -18.94
C LYS A 601 10.22 -12.02 -18.68
N ALA A 602 10.23 -10.77 -18.22
CA ALA A 602 11.45 -10.04 -17.92
C ALA A 602 12.30 -10.70 -16.82
N LEU A 603 11.65 -11.38 -15.85
CA LEU A 603 12.28 -12.07 -14.75
C LEU A 603 12.59 -13.56 -15.05
N GLY A 604 12.18 -14.06 -16.22
CA GLY A 604 12.36 -15.45 -16.60
C GLY A 604 11.56 -16.44 -15.76
N LEU A 605 10.32 -16.04 -15.39
CA LEU A 605 9.35 -16.82 -14.62
C LEU A 605 8.18 -17.34 -15.48
N ASP A 606 8.11 -16.95 -16.74
CA ASP A 606 7.14 -17.49 -17.71
C ASP A 606 7.52 -18.91 -18.15
N ALA A 607 6.54 -19.63 -18.72
CA ALA A 607 6.73 -21.04 -19.06
C ALA A 607 7.83 -21.30 -20.10
N ASP A 608 8.03 -20.36 -21.05
CA ASP A 608 9.07 -20.50 -22.08
C ASP A 608 10.47 -20.37 -21.45
N SER A 609 10.69 -19.28 -20.72
CA SER A 609 11.97 -19.01 -20.04
C SER A 609 12.34 -20.11 -19.04
N VAL A 610 11.35 -20.61 -18.28
CA VAL A 610 11.58 -21.71 -17.33
C VAL A 610 11.92 -23.01 -18.06
N THR A 611 11.24 -23.31 -19.18
CA THR A 611 11.54 -24.50 -19.98
C THR A 611 12.97 -24.44 -20.53
N GLU A 612 13.41 -23.30 -21.05
CA GLU A 612 14.78 -23.10 -21.55
C GLU A 612 15.82 -23.30 -20.44
N LYS A 613 15.59 -22.73 -19.26
CA LYS A 613 16.48 -22.93 -18.10
C LYS A 613 16.58 -24.41 -17.71
N ILE A 614 15.47 -25.15 -17.71
CA ILE A 614 15.46 -26.58 -17.39
C ILE A 614 16.24 -27.37 -18.44
N LEU A 615 16.02 -27.11 -19.73
CA LEU A 615 16.74 -27.79 -20.81
C LEU A 615 18.25 -27.55 -20.76
N ALA A 616 18.70 -26.37 -20.35
CA ALA A 616 20.13 -26.07 -20.17
C ALA A 616 20.77 -26.85 -19.00
N GLU A 617 19.98 -27.36 -18.07
CA GLU A 617 20.45 -28.14 -16.91
C GLU A 617 20.44 -29.66 -17.15
N LEU A 618 19.76 -30.13 -18.20
CA LEU A 618 19.68 -31.53 -18.59
C LEU A 618 20.88 -31.92 -19.47
N PRO A 619 21.34 -33.16 -19.46
CA PRO A 619 22.38 -33.67 -20.38
C PRO A 619 21.95 -33.57 -21.84
N GLU A 620 22.89 -33.28 -22.75
CA GLU A 620 22.63 -33.16 -24.20
C GLU A 620 22.15 -34.48 -24.86
N GLU A 621 22.23 -35.62 -24.15
CA GLU A 621 21.92 -36.97 -24.68
C GLU A 621 20.47 -37.44 -24.33
N LEU A 622 19.59 -36.60 -23.82
CA LEU A 622 18.16 -36.88 -23.64
C LEU A 622 17.35 -36.39 -24.87
#